data_f5a07785d6491a73537a300acb11e91d
#
_entry.id   f5a07785d6491a73537a300acb11e91d
#
_cell.length_a   1.000
_cell.length_b   1.000
_cell.length_c   1.000
_cell.angle_alpha   90.00
_cell.angle_beta   90.00
_cell.angle_gamma   90.00
#
_symmetry.space_group_name_H-M   'P 1'
#
loop_
_entity.id
_entity.type
_entity.pdbx_description
1 polymer ?
#
loop_
_entity_poly.entity_id
_entity_poly.type
_entity_poly.pdbx_seq_one_letter_code
_entity_poly.pdbx_strand_id
1 'polypeptide(L)'
;SEDWGGMNLPYVVEAAANAFFARASVGISAALLTVGNANLLLAHGTQKQKEVFARAEFEGRWSGTMCLSEPQAGSSLSDVATRAVLEDEHDALGPRYRLSGHKMWISAGEHEITENIGPLVLAKIPGLDGKLVAGTRGISLFIVPKHLVDAQGQLTGERNDVALAGLNHKCGWRGTTNTLLNFGERGGAVGYLVGRPGEGLRCMFHM
;
A
#
# COMPACT_ATOMS: atom_id res chain seq x y z
N SER A 1 11.40 -14.25 -6.82
CA SER A 1 12.36 -14.93 -7.71
C SER A 1 13.78 -14.73 -7.21
N GLU A 2 14.72 -15.51 -7.73
CA GLU A 2 16.16 -15.42 -7.39
C GLU A 2 16.76 -14.06 -7.76
N ASP A 3 16.27 -13.44 -8.84
CA ASP A 3 16.70 -12.09 -9.27
C ASP A 3 16.47 -11.00 -8.21
N TRP A 4 15.59 -11.27 -7.26
CA TRP A 4 15.23 -10.38 -6.15
C TRP A 4 15.71 -10.91 -4.80
N GLY A 5 16.65 -11.86 -4.79
CA GLY A 5 17.23 -12.45 -3.58
C GLY A 5 16.37 -13.52 -2.92
N GLY A 6 15.28 -13.95 -3.54
CA GLY A 6 14.41 -15.01 -3.04
C GLY A 6 14.93 -16.40 -3.40
N MET A 7 14.48 -17.41 -2.66
CA MET A 7 14.82 -18.83 -2.90
C MET A 7 13.91 -19.51 -3.92
N ASN A 8 12.95 -18.80 -4.48
CA ASN A 8 11.97 -19.32 -5.44
C ASN A 8 11.26 -20.62 -4.96
N LEU A 9 10.92 -20.65 -3.69
CA LEU A 9 10.28 -21.81 -3.07
C LEU A 9 8.82 -21.94 -3.52
N PRO A 10 8.29 -23.17 -3.63
CA PRO A 10 6.85 -23.39 -3.84
C PRO A 10 6.03 -22.81 -2.67
N TYR A 11 4.86 -22.29 -2.96
CA TYR A 11 3.92 -21.71 -1.97
C TYR A 11 3.60 -22.64 -0.80
N VAL A 12 3.56 -23.95 -1.04
CA VAL A 12 3.32 -24.94 0.03
C VAL A 12 4.43 -24.94 1.08
N VAL A 13 5.67 -24.69 0.68
CA VAL A 13 6.81 -24.60 1.60
C VAL A 13 6.74 -23.29 2.39
N GLU A 14 6.43 -22.19 1.73
CA GLU A 14 6.22 -20.89 2.36
C GLU A 14 5.06 -20.95 3.38
N ALA A 15 3.92 -21.54 2.99
CA ALA A 15 2.77 -21.69 3.89
C ALA A 15 3.12 -22.56 5.12
N ALA A 16 3.87 -23.66 4.93
CA ALA A 16 4.33 -24.50 6.03
C ALA A 16 5.28 -23.75 6.98
N ALA A 17 6.22 -22.97 6.45
CA ALA A 17 7.11 -22.15 7.26
C ALA A 17 6.32 -21.10 8.05
N ASN A 18 5.40 -20.38 7.40
CA ASN A 18 4.56 -19.37 8.04
C ASN A 18 3.67 -19.96 9.16
N ALA A 19 3.25 -21.22 9.05
CA ALA A 19 2.48 -21.88 10.10
C ALA A 19 3.22 -21.97 11.43
N PHE A 20 4.54 -22.15 11.43
CA PHE A 20 5.34 -22.14 12.65
C PHE A 20 5.38 -20.76 13.33
N PHE A 21 5.54 -19.70 12.53
CA PHE A 21 5.51 -18.33 13.03
C PHE A 21 4.12 -17.96 13.55
N ALA A 22 3.07 -18.28 12.79
CA ALA A 22 1.69 -18.02 13.20
C ALA A 22 1.29 -18.78 14.49
N ARG A 23 1.82 -19.98 14.70
CA ARG A 23 1.62 -20.73 15.94
C ARG A 23 2.27 -20.05 17.14
N ALA A 24 3.40 -19.40 16.96
CA ALA A 24 4.07 -18.64 18.00
C ALA A 24 3.39 -17.29 18.26
N SER A 25 3.11 -16.55 17.21
CA SER A 25 2.39 -15.27 17.28
C SER A 25 1.83 -14.91 15.90
N VAL A 26 0.52 -14.80 15.81
CA VAL A 26 -0.17 -14.33 14.58
C VAL A 26 0.27 -12.90 14.20
N GLY A 27 0.66 -12.07 15.15
CA GLY A 27 1.16 -10.72 14.88
C GLY A 27 2.39 -10.71 13.97
N ILE A 28 3.23 -11.72 14.04
CA ILE A 28 4.44 -11.86 13.20
C ILE A 28 4.06 -12.20 11.75
N SER A 29 2.99 -12.95 11.53
CA SER A 29 2.57 -13.39 10.19
C SER A 29 1.93 -12.27 9.34
N ALA A 30 1.76 -11.05 9.85
CA ALA A 30 1.36 -9.88 9.05
C ALA A 30 2.37 -9.53 7.93
N ALA A 31 3.57 -10.09 7.96
CA ALA A 31 4.56 -10.00 6.88
C ALA A 31 4.04 -10.52 5.52
N LEU A 32 3.02 -11.37 5.48
CA LEU A 32 2.37 -11.85 4.25
C LEU A 32 1.87 -10.72 3.36
N LEU A 33 1.34 -9.64 3.94
CA LEU A 33 0.93 -8.45 3.19
C LEU A 33 2.11 -7.79 2.48
N THR A 34 3.28 -7.77 3.09
CA THR A 34 4.51 -7.21 2.52
C THR A 34 4.93 -7.96 1.26
N VAL A 35 4.94 -9.29 1.30
CA VAL A 35 5.29 -10.13 0.13
C VAL A 35 4.26 -9.94 -0.99
N GLY A 36 2.97 -9.88 -0.65
CA GLY A 36 1.90 -9.60 -1.61
C GLY A 36 2.08 -8.24 -2.30
N ASN A 37 2.37 -7.18 -1.55
CA ASN A 37 2.67 -5.86 -2.09
C ASN A 37 3.86 -5.89 -3.05
N ALA A 38 4.98 -6.49 -2.62
CA ALA A 38 6.19 -6.59 -3.43
C ALA A 38 5.93 -7.34 -4.75
N ASN A 39 5.21 -8.46 -4.71
CA ASN A 39 4.81 -9.22 -5.90
C ASN A 39 3.91 -8.41 -6.84
N LEU A 40 2.95 -7.67 -6.30
CA LEU A 40 2.09 -6.77 -7.08
C LEU A 40 2.93 -5.69 -7.77
N LEU A 41 3.88 -5.08 -7.06
CA LEU A 41 4.80 -4.10 -7.64
C LEU A 41 5.69 -4.70 -8.73
N LEU A 42 6.15 -5.97 -8.59
CA LEU A 42 6.87 -6.66 -9.66
C LEU A 42 6.02 -6.84 -10.91
N ALA A 43 4.72 -7.10 -10.75
CA ALA A 43 3.82 -7.31 -11.88
C ALA A 43 3.41 -6.00 -12.58
N HIS A 44 3.17 -4.92 -11.82
CA HIS A 44 2.51 -3.72 -12.32
C HIS A 44 3.29 -2.41 -12.12
N GLY A 45 4.28 -2.39 -11.23
CA GLY A 45 5.09 -1.20 -10.96
C GLY A 45 6.02 -0.83 -12.11
N THR A 46 6.43 0.43 -12.17
CA THR A 46 7.53 0.88 -13.03
C THR A 46 8.83 0.20 -12.60
N GLN A 47 9.85 0.19 -13.48
CA GLN A 47 11.16 -0.37 -13.11
C GLN A 47 11.71 0.30 -11.84
N LYS A 48 11.53 1.61 -11.72
CA LYS A 48 11.98 2.37 -10.57
C LYS A 48 11.22 2.02 -9.28
N GLN A 49 9.91 1.83 -9.38
CA GLN A 49 9.09 1.36 -8.24
C GLN A 49 9.51 -0.04 -7.76
N LYS A 50 9.86 -0.94 -8.67
CA LYS A 50 10.38 -2.27 -8.33
C LYS A 50 11.71 -2.17 -7.56
N GLU A 51 12.63 -1.35 -8.05
CA GLU A 51 13.96 -1.17 -7.45
C GLU A 51 13.91 -0.52 -6.07
N VAL A 52 13.02 0.45 -5.88
CA VAL A 52 12.91 1.21 -4.64
C VAL A 52 12.02 0.51 -3.63
N PHE A 53 10.77 0.24 -4.00
CA PHE A 53 9.76 -0.26 -3.06
C PHE A 53 9.77 -1.79 -2.93
N ALA A 54 9.63 -2.53 -4.05
CA ALA A 54 9.54 -3.99 -3.99
C ALA A 54 10.83 -4.62 -3.43
N ARG A 55 11.99 -4.11 -3.81
CA ARG A 55 13.28 -4.60 -3.27
C ARG A 55 13.37 -4.41 -1.75
N ALA A 56 13.03 -3.23 -1.23
CA ALA A 56 13.08 -2.96 0.19
C ALA A 56 12.10 -3.82 1.00
N GLU A 57 10.94 -4.14 0.41
CA GLU A 57 9.95 -5.04 0.99
C GLU A 57 10.44 -6.51 0.99
N PHE A 58 11.07 -7.00 -0.10
CA PHE A 58 11.65 -8.35 -0.13
C PHE A 58 12.83 -8.50 0.83
N GLU A 59 13.62 -7.45 1.03
CA GLU A 59 14.72 -7.43 1.99
C GLU A 59 14.24 -7.32 3.45
N GLY A 60 12.94 -7.11 3.69
CA GLY A 60 12.36 -6.94 5.02
C GLY A 60 12.73 -5.61 5.71
N ARG A 61 13.36 -4.68 4.98
CA ARG A 61 13.66 -3.34 5.50
C ARG A 61 12.40 -2.49 5.61
N TRP A 62 11.49 -2.65 4.66
CA TRP A 62 10.18 -1.99 4.66
C TRP A 62 9.07 -3.01 4.74
N SER A 63 7.93 -2.59 5.25
CA SER A 63 6.71 -3.39 5.24
C SER A 63 5.70 -2.82 4.26
N GLY A 64 4.84 -3.70 3.75
CA GLY A 64 3.72 -3.35 2.88
C GLY A 64 2.39 -3.62 3.56
N THR A 65 1.39 -2.84 3.19
CA THR A 65 -0.01 -3.08 3.56
C THR A 65 -0.93 -2.62 2.45
N MET A 66 -2.19 -3.10 2.49
CA MET A 66 -3.21 -2.76 1.50
C MET A 66 -4.31 -1.89 2.13
N CYS A 67 -4.55 -0.73 1.54
CA CYS A 67 -5.57 0.23 1.98
C CYS A 67 -6.75 0.26 0.99
N LEU A 68 -7.70 -0.66 1.18
CA LEU A 68 -8.92 -0.76 0.40
C LEU A 68 -10.06 0.01 1.03
N SER A 69 -10.50 -0.52 2.20
CA SER A 69 -11.76 -0.17 2.84
C SER A 69 -11.77 1.26 3.35
N GLU A 70 -12.94 1.86 3.32
CA GLU A 70 -13.24 3.17 3.89
C GLU A 70 -14.42 3.00 4.86
N PRO A 71 -14.71 3.98 5.74
CA PRO A 71 -15.82 3.85 6.67
C PRO A 71 -17.17 3.49 6.01
N GLN A 72 -17.39 3.98 4.78
CA GLN A 72 -18.61 3.73 3.98
C GLN A 72 -18.43 2.69 2.88
N ALA A 73 -17.21 2.21 2.62
CA ALA A 73 -16.91 1.33 1.49
C ALA A 73 -16.04 0.14 1.94
N GLY A 74 -16.60 -1.05 1.89
CA GLY A 74 -15.91 -2.31 2.18
C GLY A 74 -16.22 -3.32 1.08
N SER A 75 -17.28 -4.12 1.23
CA SER A 75 -17.72 -5.07 0.18
C SER A 75 -18.12 -4.36 -1.12
N SER A 76 -18.66 -3.14 -1.03
CA SER A 76 -18.96 -2.28 -2.20
C SER A 76 -17.82 -1.28 -2.42
N LEU A 77 -16.79 -1.66 -3.15
CA LEU A 77 -15.68 -0.77 -3.49
C LEU A 77 -16.05 0.33 -4.50
N SER A 78 -17.23 0.23 -5.13
CA SER A 78 -17.74 1.31 -5.98
C SER A 78 -17.86 2.65 -5.25
N ASP A 79 -18.02 2.60 -3.91
CA ASP A 79 -18.26 3.76 -3.06
C ASP A 79 -16.97 4.37 -2.48
N VAL A 80 -15.79 3.87 -2.90
CA VAL A 80 -14.50 4.48 -2.56
C VAL A 80 -14.51 5.95 -2.96
N ALA A 81 -14.22 6.81 -1.97
CA ALA A 81 -14.21 8.26 -2.09
C ALA A 81 -12.82 8.89 -1.94
N THR A 82 -11.81 8.13 -1.50
CA THR A 82 -10.41 8.61 -1.48
C THR A 82 -10.04 9.11 -2.87
N ARG A 83 -9.50 10.33 -2.90
CA ARG A 83 -9.22 11.11 -4.10
C ARG A 83 -7.72 11.20 -4.33
N ALA A 84 -7.29 11.12 -5.60
CA ALA A 84 -5.91 11.33 -6.01
C ALA A 84 -5.86 12.39 -7.12
N VAL A 85 -5.14 13.49 -6.88
CA VAL A 85 -4.99 14.59 -7.83
C VAL A 85 -3.55 14.60 -8.35
N LEU A 86 -3.40 14.61 -9.67
CA LEU A 86 -2.08 14.63 -10.31
C LEU A 86 -1.30 15.89 -9.89
N GLU A 87 -0.05 15.70 -9.47
CA GLU A 87 0.87 16.76 -9.11
C GLU A 87 2.04 16.86 -10.09
N ASP A 88 2.65 15.72 -10.45
CA ASP A 88 3.78 15.65 -11.38
C ASP A 88 3.70 14.35 -12.18
N GLU A 89 3.52 14.46 -13.50
CA GLU A 89 3.43 13.31 -14.40
C GLU A 89 4.78 12.63 -14.65
N HIS A 90 5.89 13.35 -14.43
CA HIS A 90 7.24 12.94 -14.80
C HIS A 90 8.17 12.70 -13.59
N ASP A 91 7.62 12.54 -12.40
CA ASP A 91 8.41 12.20 -11.22
C ASP A 91 9.22 10.90 -11.44
N ALA A 92 10.42 10.87 -10.90
CA ALA A 92 11.35 9.74 -11.07
C ALA A 92 10.80 8.39 -10.56
N LEU A 93 9.91 8.41 -9.56
CA LEU A 93 9.27 7.22 -8.99
C LEU A 93 7.96 6.83 -9.71
N GLY A 94 7.61 7.53 -10.77
CA GLY A 94 6.38 7.39 -11.53
C GLY A 94 5.41 8.55 -11.28
N PRO A 95 4.29 8.65 -12.02
CA PRO A 95 3.36 9.76 -11.88
C PRO A 95 2.94 9.99 -10.44
N ARG A 96 3.24 11.19 -9.93
CA ARG A 96 3.02 11.57 -8.53
C ARG A 96 1.68 12.27 -8.36
N TYR A 97 0.98 11.87 -7.33
CA TYR A 97 -0.34 12.38 -6.96
C TYR A 97 -0.37 12.85 -5.51
N ARG A 98 -1.32 13.75 -5.22
CA ARG A 98 -1.74 14.10 -3.87
C ARG A 98 -3.03 13.36 -3.54
N LEU A 99 -2.97 12.51 -2.52
CA LEU A 99 -4.12 11.73 -2.06
C LEU A 99 -4.76 12.39 -0.84
N SER A 100 -6.11 12.34 -0.81
CA SER A 100 -6.90 12.75 0.36
C SER A 100 -8.07 11.80 0.59
N GLY A 101 -8.28 11.37 1.84
CA GLY A 101 -9.35 10.45 2.22
C GLY A 101 -9.03 9.68 3.50
N HIS A 102 -9.91 8.74 3.82
CA HIS A 102 -9.83 7.96 5.05
C HIS A 102 -9.88 6.48 4.72
N LYS A 103 -8.96 5.70 5.28
CA LYS A 103 -8.93 4.25 5.12
C LYS A 103 -9.11 3.57 6.46
N MET A 104 -9.99 2.58 6.53
CA MET A 104 -10.38 1.88 7.76
C MET A 104 -10.14 0.38 7.63
N TRP A 105 -9.89 -0.27 8.76
CA TRP A 105 -9.60 -1.71 8.86
C TRP A 105 -8.27 -2.11 8.21
N ILE A 106 -7.27 -1.24 8.32
CA ILE A 106 -5.96 -1.45 7.71
C ILE A 106 -5.06 -2.22 8.67
N SER A 107 -4.69 -3.44 8.29
CA SER A 107 -3.77 -4.28 9.06
C SER A 107 -2.35 -3.78 8.94
N ALA A 108 -1.65 -3.63 10.07
CA ALA A 108 -0.27 -3.15 10.13
C ALA A 108 -0.02 -1.83 9.37
N GLY A 109 -1.03 -0.94 9.37
CA GLY A 109 -0.93 0.34 8.66
C GLY A 109 -0.06 1.39 9.35
N GLU A 110 0.28 1.19 10.63
CA GLU A 110 1.16 2.07 11.39
C GLU A 110 1.92 1.27 12.44
N HIS A 111 3.24 1.35 12.43
CA HIS A 111 4.17 0.76 13.40
C HIS A 111 5.60 1.29 13.18
N GLU A 112 6.51 0.96 14.11
CA GLU A 112 7.94 1.30 14.05
C GLU A 112 8.84 0.04 13.98
N ILE A 113 8.33 -1.07 13.45
CA ILE A 113 9.07 -2.35 13.35
C ILE A 113 10.04 -2.31 12.18
N THR A 114 9.70 -1.61 11.10
CA THR A 114 10.52 -1.46 9.89
C THR A 114 10.84 0.01 9.64
N GLU A 115 11.86 0.27 8.83
CA GLU A 115 12.32 1.62 8.49
C GLU A 115 11.22 2.47 7.81
N ASN A 116 10.35 1.83 7.04
CA ASN A 116 9.25 2.47 6.33
C ASN A 116 8.09 1.50 6.15
N ILE A 117 6.92 2.06 5.83
CA ILE A 117 5.75 1.30 5.39
C ILE A 117 5.36 1.82 4.02
N GLY A 118 5.12 0.91 3.06
CA GLY A 118 4.65 1.21 1.71
C GLY A 118 3.20 0.77 1.49
N PRO A 119 2.19 1.52 1.98
CA PRO A 119 0.80 1.19 1.71
C PRO A 119 0.46 1.25 0.22
N LEU A 120 -0.19 0.21 -0.28
CA LEU A 120 -0.88 0.24 -1.57
C LEU A 120 -2.31 0.73 -1.35
N VAL A 121 -2.64 1.88 -1.92
CA VAL A 121 -3.88 2.62 -1.63
C VAL A 121 -4.77 2.66 -2.87
N LEU A 122 -6.02 2.23 -2.74
CA LEU A 122 -7.04 2.43 -3.77
C LEU A 122 -7.66 3.83 -3.64
N ALA A 123 -7.60 4.59 -4.73
CA ALA A 123 -8.18 5.93 -4.81
C ALA A 123 -8.72 6.20 -6.21
N LYS A 124 -9.56 7.22 -6.34
CA LYS A 124 -10.12 7.65 -7.61
C LYS A 124 -9.47 8.93 -8.09
N ILE A 125 -9.13 8.97 -9.37
CA ILE A 125 -8.66 10.17 -10.05
C ILE A 125 -9.89 10.93 -10.54
N PRO A 126 -10.07 12.24 -10.20
CA PRO A 126 -11.17 13.03 -10.70
C PRO A 126 -11.11 13.20 -12.21
N GLY A 127 -12.29 13.23 -12.85
CA GLY A 127 -12.41 13.63 -14.25
C GLY A 127 -12.15 15.13 -14.46
N LEU A 128 -12.21 15.57 -15.71
CA LEU A 128 -12.02 16.99 -16.07
C LEU A 128 -13.04 17.94 -15.42
N ASP A 129 -14.21 17.41 -15.08
CA ASP A 129 -15.27 18.13 -14.34
C ASP A 129 -15.03 18.18 -12.82
N GLY A 130 -13.90 17.64 -12.36
CA GLY A 130 -13.54 17.55 -10.94
C GLY A 130 -14.30 16.48 -10.14
N LYS A 131 -15.19 15.70 -10.77
CA LYS A 131 -15.96 14.65 -10.10
C LYS A 131 -15.24 13.32 -10.15
N LEU A 132 -15.46 12.50 -9.11
CA LEU A 132 -14.97 11.13 -9.08
C LEU A 132 -15.75 10.24 -10.04
N VAL A 133 -15.06 9.43 -10.82
CA VAL A 133 -15.67 8.45 -11.70
C VAL A 133 -16.47 7.42 -10.89
N ALA A 134 -17.73 7.25 -11.22
CA ALA A 134 -18.61 6.31 -10.53
C ALA A 134 -18.18 4.85 -10.74
N GLY A 135 -18.51 4.00 -9.77
CA GLY A 135 -18.25 2.56 -9.85
C GLY A 135 -16.77 2.20 -9.68
N THR A 136 -16.45 0.95 -9.95
CA THR A 136 -15.11 0.38 -9.74
C THR A 136 -14.10 0.74 -10.83
N ARG A 137 -14.57 1.14 -12.02
CA ARG A 137 -13.69 1.53 -13.14
C ARG A 137 -12.92 2.84 -12.90
N GLY A 138 -13.35 3.66 -11.94
CA GLY A 138 -12.61 4.85 -11.54
C GLY A 138 -11.47 4.58 -10.56
N ILE A 139 -11.34 3.36 -10.04
CA ILE A 139 -10.39 3.02 -8.98
C ILE A 139 -9.01 2.79 -9.59
N SER A 140 -8.03 3.55 -9.12
CA SER A 140 -6.61 3.43 -9.42
C SER A 140 -5.84 2.99 -8.20
N LEU A 141 -4.61 2.51 -8.37
CA LEU A 141 -3.74 2.03 -7.30
C LEU A 141 -2.52 2.94 -7.16
N PHE A 142 -2.17 3.25 -5.92
CA PHE A 142 -1.03 4.11 -5.60
C PHE A 142 -0.17 3.49 -4.51
N ILE A 143 1.17 3.56 -4.65
CA ILE A 143 2.08 3.33 -3.54
C ILE A 143 2.29 4.66 -2.79
N VAL A 144 2.01 4.66 -1.49
CA VAL A 144 2.00 5.88 -0.64
C VAL A 144 2.91 5.64 0.57
N PRO A 145 4.22 5.94 0.50
CA PRO A 145 5.14 5.62 1.57
C PRO A 145 4.85 6.46 2.84
N LYS A 146 5.01 5.85 4.03
CA LYS A 146 4.89 6.54 5.34
C LYS A 146 5.94 7.66 5.49
N HIS A 147 7.18 7.38 5.09
CA HIS A 147 8.26 8.35 5.00
C HIS A 147 8.64 8.55 3.55
N LEU A 148 8.83 9.81 3.14
CA LEU A 148 9.19 10.13 1.77
C LEU A 148 10.58 9.63 1.42
N VAL A 149 10.74 9.26 0.15
CA VAL A 149 11.99 8.75 -0.40
C VAL A 149 12.41 9.57 -1.61
N ASP A 150 13.71 9.65 -1.84
CA ASP A 150 14.27 10.24 -3.05
C ASP A 150 14.24 9.25 -4.23
N ALA A 151 14.72 9.70 -5.38
CA ALA A 151 14.80 8.88 -6.58
C ALA A 151 15.74 7.66 -6.46
N GLN A 152 16.59 7.61 -5.45
CA GLN A 152 17.48 6.50 -5.15
C GLN A 152 16.89 5.53 -4.10
N GLY A 153 15.71 5.86 -3.57
CA GLY A 153 15.04 5.06 -2.54
C GLY A 153 15.59 5.30 -1.13
N GLN A 154 16.32 6.40 -0.92
CA GLN A 154 16.78 6.78 0.41
C GLN A 154 15.69 7.59 1.12
N LEU A 155 15.55 7.38 2.43
CA LEU A 155 14.63 8.16 3.25
C LEU A 155 15.10 9.62 3.29
N THR A 156 14.18 10.55 2.98
CA THR A 156 14.46 12.00 3.02
C THR A 156 14.45 12.56 4.43
N GLY A 157 13.99 11.79 5.42
CA GLY A 157 13.72 12.25 6.78
C GLY A 157 12.36 12.93 6.94
N GLU A 158 11.61 13.14 5.85
CA GLU A 158 10.29 13.75 5.87
C GLU A 158 9.19 12.70 6.00
N ARG A 159 8.26 12.89 6.94
CA ARG A 159 7.07 12.08 7.08
C ARG A 159 6.01 12.54 6.09
N ASN A 160 5.45 11.58 5.35
CA ASN A 160 4.33 11.84 4.46
C ASN A 160 3.06 12.25 5.25
N ASP A 161 2.12 12.89 4.56
CA ASP A 161 0.83 13.32 5.14
C ASP A 161 -0.14 12.14 5.29
N VAL A 162 0.31 11.15 6.08
CA VAL A 162 -0.45 9.97 6.49
C VAL A 162 -0.47 9.92 8.01
N ALA A 163 -1.67 10.03 8.59
CA ALA A 163 -1.87 10.10 10.03
C ALA A 163 -2.64 8.89 10.56
N LEU A 164 -2.17 8.33 11.67
CA LEU A 164 -2.93 7.37 12.45
C LEU A 164 -4.07 8.10 13.17
N ALA A 165 -5.31 7.84 12.75
CA ALA A 165 -6.49 8.44 13.36
C ALA A 165 -7.08 7.57 14.49
N GLY A 166 -6.78 6.26 14.50
CA GLY A 166 -7.24 5.39 15.56
C GLY A 166 -6.88 3.92 15.33
N LEU A 167 -7.09 3.13 16.39
CA LEU A 167 -6.94 1.67 16.36
C LEU A 167 -8.32 1.02 16.48
N ASN A 168 -8.59 0.06 15.62
CA ASN A 168 -9.84 -0.72 15.67
C ASN A 168 -9.70 -1.88 16.67
N HIS A 169 -10.70 -2.05 17.51
CA HIS A 169 -10.79 -3.22 18.38
C HIS A 169 -11.12 -4.47 17.56
N LYS A 170 -10.42 -5.58 17.84
CA LYS A 170 -10.63 -6.87 17.17
C LYS A 170 -10.97 -7.97 18.16
N CYS A 171 -11.82 -8.92 17.72
CA CYS A 171 -12.11 -10.13 18.48
C CYS A 171 -10.90 -11.07 18.58
N GLY A 172 -10.14 -11.19 17.48
CA GLY A 172 -8.91 -11.98 17.38
C GLY A 172 -7.77 -11.19 16.73
N TRP A 173 -6.60 -11.80 16.62
CA TRP A 173 -5.39 -11.20 16.02
C TRP A 173 -5.01 -9.84 16.63
N ARG A 174 -5.17 -9.71 17.93
CA ARG A 174 -4.99 -8.44 18.63
C ARG A 174 -3.54 -7.94 18.63
N GLY A 175 -2.57 -8.83 18.40
CA GLY A 175 -1.15 -8.47 18.26
C GLY A 175 -0.80 -7.78 16.96
N THR A 176 -1.63 -7.91 15.91
CA THR A 176 -1.49 -7.13 14.68
C THR A 176 -2.35 -5.88 14.80
N THR A 177 -1.74 -4.70 14.70
CA THR A 177 -2.50 -3.43 14.70
C THR A 177 -3.50 -3.41 13.55
N ASN A 178 -4.68 -2.87 13.82
CA ASN A 178 -5.69 -2.61 12.80
C ASN A 178 -6.09 -1.14 12.90
N THR A 179 -5.82 -0.38 11.86
CA THR A 179 -5.75 1.07 11.91
C THR A 179 -6.85 1.74 11.09
N LEU A 180 -7.22 2.95 11.54
CA LEU A 180 -7.86 3.99 10.74
C LEU A 180 -6.75 4.97 10.33
N LEU A 181 -6.55 5.18 9.04
CA LEU A 181 -5.53 6.06 8.48
C LEU A 181 -6.20 7.23 7.74
N ASN A 182 -5.77 8.44 8.06
CA ASN A 182 -6.13 9.65 7.32
C ASN A 182 -4.99 10.02 6.37
N PHE A 183 -5.35 10.25 5.12
CA PHE A 183 -4.44 10.67 4.06
C PHE A 183 -4.75 12.13 3.71
N GLY A 184 -3.72 12.97 3.70
CA GLY A 184 -3.80 14.29 3.11
C GLY A 184 -4.51 15.36 3.95
N GLU A 185 -4.43 15.31 5.25
CA GLU A 185 -5.04 16.33 6.14
C GLU A 185 -4.33 17.68 6.08
N ARG A 186 -3.07 17.73 5.64
CA ARG A 186 -2.21 18.91 5.64
C ARG A 186 -1.76 19.38 4.25
N GLY A 187 -2.40 18.90 3.20
CA GLY A 187 -2.07 19.31 1.83
C GLY A 187 -2.01 18.17 0.82
N GLY A 188 -2.25 16.96 1.25
CA GLY A 188 -2.29 15.77 0.41
C GLY A 188 -1.10 14.83 0.65
N ALA A 189 -1.39 13.55 0.84
CA ALA A 189 -0.39 12.51 0.94
C ALA A 189 0.24 12.25 -0.43
N VAL A 190 1.56 12.23 -0.50
CA VAL A 190 2.30 11.89 -1.73
C VAL A 190 2.14 10.40 -2.03
N GLY A 191 1.69 10.09 -3.24
CA GLY A 191 1.62 8.72 -3.73
C GLY A 191 1.95 8.64 -5.21
N TYR A 192 2.43 7.49 -5.63
CA TYR A 192 2.85 7.23 -7.01
C TYR A 192 1.91 6.21 -7.65
N LEU A 193 1.44 6.48 -8.86
CA LEU A 193 0.54 5.59 -9.58
C LEU A 193 1.23 4.25 -9.88
N VAL A 194 0.53 3.15 -9.58
CA VAL A 194 0.95 1.78 -9.93
C VAL A 194 0.03 1.26 -11.04
N GLY A 195 0.61 0.81 -12.14
CA GLY A 195 -0.15 0.40 -13.32
C GLY A 195 -0.74 1.59 -14.08
N ARG A 196 -2.01 1.47 -14.52
CA ARG A 196 -2.70 2.51 -15.29
C ARG A 196 -3.90 3.08 -14.50
N PRO A 197 -4.30 4.33 -14.78
CA PRO A 197 -5.53 4.87 -14.24
C PRO A 197 -6.73 3.96 -14.50
N GLY A 198 -7.57 3.74 -13.48
CA GLY A 198 -8.77 2.90 -13.57
C GLY A 198 -8.53 1.39 -13.50
N GLU A 199 -7.28 0.92 -13.43
CA GLU A 199 -6.95 -0.51 -13.34
C GLU A 199 -6.59 -0.96 -11.91
N GLY A 200 -6.87 -0.18 -10.89
CA GLY A 200 -6.43 -0.45 -9.51
C GLY A 200 -6.86 -1.80 -8.96
N LEU A 201 -8.11 -2.20 -9.20
CA LEU A 201 -8.59 -3.52 -8.77
C LEU A 201 -7.92 -4.67 -9.52
N ARG A 202 -7.67 -4.50 -10.84
CA ARG A 202 -6.96 -5.49 -11.64
C ARG A 202 -5.54 -5.71 -11.11
N CYS A 203 -4.84 -4.63 -10.77
CA CYS A 203 -3.50 -4.73 -10.17
C CYS A 203 -3.54 -5.44 -8.82
N MET A 204 -4.51 -5.10 -7.99
CA MET A 204 -4.66 -5.66 -6.63
C MET A 204 -4.84 -7.18 -6.63
N PHE A 205 -5.49 -7.78 -7.62
CA PHE A 205 -5.66 -9.23 -7.71
C PHE A 205 -4.37 -10.03 -7.97
N HIS A 206 -3.22 -9.36 -8.03
CA HIS A 206 -1.89 -10.01 -8.06
C HIS A 206 -1.25 -10.21 -6.67
N MET A 207 -1.94 -9.82 -5.60
CA MET A 207 -1.49 -10.07 -4.23
C MET A 207 -1.68 -11.52 -3.82
#